data_932bf093695ac26e0b1215d30c55d35e
#
_entry.id   932bf093695ac26e0b1215d30c55d35e
#
_cell.length_a   1.000
_cell.length_b   1.000
_cell.length_c   1.000
_cell.angle_alpha   90.00
_cell.angle_beta   90.00
_cell.angle_gamma   90.00
#
_symmetry.space_group_name_H-M   'P 1'
#
loop_
_entity.id
_entity.type
_entity.pdbx_description
1 polymer ?
#
loop_
_entity_poly.entity_id
_entity_poly.type
_entity_poly.pdbx_seq_one_letter_code
_entity_poly.pdbx_strand_id
1 'polypeptide(L)'
;MQKYCQECGELLINKELKNEGIVPYCPKCQQYRFPLYNVAVSMIVLDPNKKQILLIKQYGGKDYILVAGYVNRIESLEEAVIREVKEEIGLDVAKIKFNRTRFYERSNTLMCNFTTLVDSEN
;
A
#
# COMPACT_ATOMS: atom_id res chain seq x y z
N MET A 1 -9.81 4.45 -16.31
CA MET A 1 -10.73 5.27 -15.51
C MET A 1 -11.99 4.50 -15.19
N GLN A 2 -12.53 4.69 -14.02
CA GLN A 2 -13.73 4.00 -13.54
C GLN A 2 -14.95 4.42 -14.35
N LYS A 3 -15.73 3.44 -14.81
CA LYS A 3 -16.93 3.70 -15.61
C LYS A 3 -18.22 3.60 -14.80
N TYR A 4 -18.22 2.75 -13.80
CA TYR A 4 -19.43 2.43 -13.04
C TYR A 4 -19.24 2.75 -11.57
N CYS A 5 -20.35 3.11 -10.93
CA CYS A 5 -20.34 3.41 -9.50
C CYS A 5 -20.03 2.16 -8.68
N GLN A 6 -19.09 2.28 -7.75
CA GLN A 6 -18.69 1.18 -6.89
C GLN A 6 -19.78 0.75 -5.91
N GLU A 7 -20.74 1.63 -5.64
CA GLU A 7 -21.80 1.34 -4.67
C GLU A 7 -23.06 0.79 -5.32
N CYS A 8 -23.51 1.40 -6.44
CA CYS A 8 -24.78 1.03 -7.05
C CYS A 8 -24.68 0.46 -8.47
N GLY A 9 -23.50 0.51 -9.08
CA GLY A 9 -23.31 0.01 -10.43
C GLY A 9 -23.78 0.91 -11.56
N GLU A 10 -24.30 2.09 -11.23
CA GLU A 10 -24.79 3.05 -12.24
C GLU A 10 -23.63 3.57 -13.08
N LEU A 11 -23.88 3.84 -14.36
CA LEU A 11 -22.89 4.44 -15.24
C LEU A 11 -22.56 5.85 -14.75
N LEU A 12 -21.26 6.10 -14.55
CA LEU A 12 -20.81 7.42 -14.09
C LEU A 12 -20.80 8.42 -15.23
N ILE A 13 -21.08 9.68 -14.90
CA ILE A 13 -20.98 10.82 -15.84
C ILE A 13 -19.84 11.71 -15.39
N ASN A 14 -19.32 12.51 -16.31
CA ASN A 14 -18.31 13.50 -15.99
C ASN A 14 -19.00 14.78 -15.53
N LYS A 15 -18.62 15.27 -14.38
CA LYS A 15 -19.23 16.46 -13.80
C LYS A 15 -18.17 17.33 -13.16
N GLU A 16 -18.28 18.63 -13.31
CA GLU A 16 -17.33 19.55 -12.71
C GLU A 16 -17.50 19.62 -11.20
N LEU A 17 -16.39 19.52 -10.49
CA LEU A 17 -16.34 19.70 -9.05
C LEU A 17 -15.45 20.92 -8.79
N LYS A 18 -15.96 21.90 -8.06
CA LYS A 18 -15.25 23.14 -7.78
C LYS A 18 -13.86 22.84 -7.20
N ASN A 19 -12.84 23.44 -7.81
CA ASN A 19 -11.43 23.32 -7.45
C ASN A 19 -10.79 21.94 -7.77
N GLU A 20 -11.55 21.01 -8.35
CA GLU A 20 -11.03 19.68 -8.69
C GLU A 20 -11.09 19.38 -10.20
N GLY A 21 -11.83 20.19 -10.96
CA GLY A 21 -12.02 19.95 -12.38
C GLY A 21 -13.12 18.94 -12.64
N ILE A 22 -12.94 18.15 -13.69
CA ILE A 22 -13.93 17.14 -14.10
C ILE A 22 -13.69 15.85 -13.34
N VAL A 23 -14.71 15.38 -12.62
CA VAL A 23 -14.63 14.18 -11.79
C VAL A 23 -15.81 13.26 -12.13
N PRO A 24 -15.62 11.94 -12.16
CA PRO A 24 -16.74 11.01 -12.33
C PRO A 24 -17.78 11.20 -11.22
N TYR A 25 -19.04 11.18 -11.61
CA TYR A 25 -20.15 11.42 -10.70
C TYR A 25 -21.25 10.39 -10.92
N CYS A 26 -21.78 9.85 -9.82
CA CYS A 26 -22.90 8.93 -9.89
C CYS A 26 -24.21 9.72 -9.75
N PRO A 27 -25.02 9.79 -10.82
CA PRO A 27 -26.28 10.54 -10.74
C PRO A 27 -27.32 9.86 -9.84
N LYS A 28 -27.21 8.56 -9.64
CA LYS A 28 -28.12 7.82 -8.77
C LYS A 28 -27.81 8.02 -7.30
N CYS A 29 -26.55 7.88 -6.92
CA CYS A 29 -26.11 8.10 -5.54
C CYS A 29 -25.95 9.57 -5.21
N GLN A 30 -25.84 10.42 -6.25
CA GLN A 30 -25.56 11.86 -6.11
C GLN A 30 -24.25 12.10 -5.37
N GLN A 31 -23.22 11.35 -5.78
CA GLN A 31 -21.89 11.40 -5.17
C GLN A 31 -20.81 11.41 -6.25
N TYR A 32 -19.74 12.15 -6.00
CA TYR A 32 -18.55 12.08 -6.83
C TYR A 32 -17.79 10.80 -6.50
N ARG A 33 -17.13 10.24 -7.53
CA ARG A 33 -16.36 8.99 -7.38
C ARG A 33 -14.93 9.24 -7.80
N PHE A 34 -14.02 9.23 -6.86
CA PHE A 34 -12.60 9.41 -7.10
C PHE A 34 -11.97 8.08 -7.49
N PRO A 35 -10.74 8.09 -8.07
CA PRO A 35 -10.12 6.85 -8.54
C PRO A 35 -9.98 5.80 -7.43
N LEU A 36 -10.19 4.55 -7.81
CA LEU A 36 -9.98 3.42 -6.92
C LEU A 36 -8.67 2.73 -7.31
N TYR A 37 -7.84 2.46 -6.32
CA TYR A 37 -6.61 1.72 -6.52
C TYR A 37 -6.20 1.05 -5.21
N ASN A 38 -5.33 0.04 -5.34
CA ASN A 38 -4.81 -0.66 -4.18
C ASN A 38 -3.68 0.12 -3.56
N VAL A 39 -3.53 0.02 -2.26
CA VAL A 39 -2.39 0.60 -1.55
C VAL A 39 -1.62 -0.53 -0.90
N ALA A 40 -0.31 -0.52 -1.11
CA ALA A 40 0.58 -1.53 -0.56
C ALA A 40 1.81 -0.89 0.05
N VAL A 41 2.44 -1.62 0.95
CA VAL A 41 3.70 -1.18 1.55
C VAL A 41 4.79 -2.19 1.20
N SER A 42 6.01 -1.70 1.05
CA SER A 42 7.18 -2.54 0.95
C SER A 42 8.21 -2.03 1.93
N MET A 43 8.94 -2.94 2.56
CA MET A 43 9.87 -2.57 3.61
C MET A 43 11.25 -3.12 3.39
N ILE A 44 12.25 -2.24 3.57
CA ILE A 44 13.63 -2.64 3.76
C ILE A 44 13.76 -2.86 5.26
N VAL A 45 14.01 -4.09 5.68
CA VAL A 45 14.08 -4.43 7.11
C VAL A 45 15.53 -4.59 7.51
N LEU A 46 15.95 -3.76 8.46
CA LEU A 46 17.33 -3.76 8.96
C LEU A 46 17.40 -4.38 10.35
N ASP A 47 18.52 -5.06 10.60
CA ASP A 47 18.77 -5.62 11.92
C ASP A 47 19.07 -4.49 12.92
N PRO A 48 19.15 -4.79 14.24
CA PRO A 48 19.39 -3.76 15.25
C PRO A 48 20.67 -2.95 15.05
N ASN A 49 21.65 -3.51 14.38
CA ASN A 49 22.93 -2.85 14.13
C ASN A 49 22.95 -2.10 12.79
N LYS A 50 21.86 -2.15 12.03
CA LYS A 50 21.75 -1.52 10.69
C LYS A 50 22.80 -2.01 9.70
N LYS A 51 23.30 -3.21 9.89
CA LYS A 51 24.36 -3.76 9.04
C LYS A 51 23.85 -4.71 7.97
N GLN A 52 22.63 -5.18 8.13
CA GLN A 52 22.14 -6.27 7.32
C GLN A 52 20.69 -6.06 6.96
N ILE A 53 20.35 -6.27 5.70
CA ILE A 53 18.97 -6.21 5.24
C ILE A 53 18.37 -7.60 5.38
N LEU A 54 17.22 -7.69 6.03
CA LEU A 54 16.52 -8.95 6.19
C LEU A 54 15.60 -9.16 4.99
N LEU A 55 15.79 -10.27 4.30
CA LEU A 55 14.99 -10.64 3.14
C LEU A 55 14.35 -11.99 3.39
N ILE A 56 13.23 -12.22 2.72
CA ILE A 56 12.59 -13.53 2.76
C ILE A 56 12.82 -14.25 1.43
N LYS A 57 12.99 -15.56 1.53
CA LYS A 57 13.18 -16.40 0.35
C LYS A 57 11.80 -16.87 -0.10
N GLN A 58 11.42 -16.47 -1.29
CA GLN A 58 10.07 -16.73 -1.80
C GLN A 58 9.94 -18.16 -2.35
N TYR A 59 8.95 -18.88 -1.82
CA TYR A 59 8.51 -20.20 -2.33
C TYR A 59 9.64 -21.21 -2.56
N GLY A 60 10.62 -21.21 -1.69
CA GLY A 60 11.73 -22.16 -1.81
C GLY A 60 12.69 -21.88 -2.96
N GLY A 61 12.50 -20.79 -3.69
CA GLY A 61 13.41 -20.39 -4.75
C GLY A 61 14.74 -19.88 -4.21
N LYS A 62 15.62 -19.49 -5.11
CA LYS A 62 16.92 -18.94 -4.75
C LYS A 62 16.89 -17.44 -4.55
N ASP A 63 15.85 -16.78 -5.06
CA ASP A 63 15.74 -15.34 -4.98
C ASP A 63 15.11 -14.89 -3.67
N TYR A 64 15.49 -13.70 -3.22
CA TYR A 64 14.97 -13.08 -2.01
C TYR A 64 14.19 -11.84 -2.39
N ILE A 65 13.13 -11.56 -1.62
CA ILE A 65 12.32 -10.37 -1.83
C ILE A 65 12.23 -9.56 -0.55
N LEU A 66 11.95 -8.28 -0.69
CA LEU A 66 11.65 -7.42 0.45
C LEU A 66 10.29 -7.80 1.01
N VAL A 67 10.08 -7.53 2.30
CA VAL A 67 8.77 -7.71 2.91
C VAL A 67 7.80 -6.73 2.26
N ALA A 68 6.63 -7.21 1.89
CA ALA A 68 5.62 -6.38 1.24
C ALA A 68 4.22 -6.93 1.51
N GLY A 69 3.24 -6.06 1.43
CA GLY A 69 1.85 -6.48 1.59
C GLY A 69 0.88 -5.34 1.35
N TYR A 70 -0.39 -5.69 1.20
CA TYR A 70 -1.42 -4.70 0.97
C TYR A 70 -1.87 -4.07 2.28
N VAL A 71 -2.23 -2.79 2.20
CA VAL A 71 -2.78 -2.07 3.34
C VAL A 71 -4.26 -2.44 3.48
N ASN A 72 -4.67 -2.78 4.69
CA ASN A 72 -6.06 -3.14 4.96
C ASN A 72 -6.91 -1.88 5.09
N ARG A 73 -8.21 -2.05 4.92
CA ARG A 73 -9.15 -0.96 5.11
C ARG A 73 -9.05 -0.44 6.55
N ILE A 74 -9.04 0.88 6.70
CA ILE A 74 -8.95 1.57 8.01
C ILE A 74 -7.61 1.32 8.73
N GLU A 75 -6.60 1.03 7.97
CA GLU A 75 -5.25 0.83 8.50
C GLU A 75 -4.35 1.95 7.96
N SER A 76 -3.53 2.55 8.81
CA SER A 76 -2.53 3.50 8.34
C SER A 76 -1.37 2.76 7.67
N LEU A 77 -0.54 3.48 6.92
CA LEU A 77 0.63 2.87 6.29
C LEU A 77 1.58 2.32 7.35
N GLU A 78 1.79 3.07 8.43
CA GLU A 78 2.68 2.64 9.51
C GLU A 78 2.16 1.38 10.21
N GLU A 79 0.84 1.32 10.42
CA GLU A 79 0.22 0.12 11.00
C GLU A 79 0.39 -1.09 10.08
N ALA A 80 0.25 -0.87 8.77
CA ALA A 80 0.44 -1.93 7.79
C ALA A 80 1.87 -2.44 7.80
N VAL A 81 2.84 -1.52 7.89
CA VAL A 81 4.27 -1.88 7.96
C VAL A 81 4.54 -2.76 9.18
N ILE A 82 4.06 -2.32 10.34
CA ILE A 82 4.27 -3.08 11.60
C ILE A 82 3.64 -4.46 11.51
N ARG A 83 2.41 -4.53 11.03
CA ARG A 83 1.69 -5.80 10.88
C ARG A 83 2.39 -6.75 9.92
N GLU A 84 2.77 -6.27 8.74
CA GLU A 84 3.40 -7.10 7.72
C GLU A 84 4.76 -7.64 8.17
N VAL A 85 5.57 -6.83 8.84
CA VAL A 85 6.85 -7.28 9.37
C VAL A 85 6.62 -8.36 10.42
N LYS A 86 5.63 -8.19 11.29
CA LYS A 86 5.31 -9.18 12.31
C LYS A 86 4.83 -10.49 11.68
N GLU A 87 3.94 -10.40 10.68
CA GLU A 87 3.40 -11.60 10.02
C GLU A 87 4.46 -12.38 9.25
N GLU A 88 5.32 -11.66 8.50
CA GLU A 88 6.28 -12.30 7.60
C GLU A 88 7.56 -12.75 8.28
N ILE A 89 8.03 -12.02 9.27
CA ILE A 89 9.32 -12.27 9.90
C ILE A 89 9.19 -12.59 11.39
N GLY A 90 8.08 -12.20 12.01
CA GLY A 90 7.86 -12.44 13.43
C GLY A 90 8.57 -11.45 14.35
N LEU A 91 9.06 -10.33 13.81
CA LEU A 91 9.82 -9.35 14.57
C LEU A 91 9.00 -8.08 14.79
N ASP A 92 9.35 -7.35 15.84
CA ASP A 92 8.72 -6.08 16.17
C ASP A 92 9.53 -4.94 15.60
N VAL A 93 8.83 -3.96 15.02
CA VAL A 93 9.45 -2.78 14.43
C VAL A 93 9.72 -1.74 15.51
N ALA A 94 10.98 -1.29 15.59
CA ALA A 94 11.39 -0.26 16.53
C ALA A 94 11.31 1.14 15.91
N LYS A 95 11.69 1.27 14.63
CA LYS A 95 11.68 2.56 13.92
C LYS A 95 11.22 2.38 12.50
N ILE A 96 10.53 3.40 11.97
CA ILE A 96 10.00 3.43 10.62
C ILE A 96 10.43 4.74 9.96
N LYS A 97 10.92 4.63 8.71
CA LYS A 97 11.24 5.81 7.91
C LYS A 97 10.60 5.65 6.54
N PHE A 98 9.81 6.62 6.13
CA PHE A 98 9.23 6.64 4.79
C PHE A 98 10.31 7.00 3.77
N ASN A 99 10.38 6.27 2.66
CA ASN A 99 11.33 6.51 1.59
C ASN A 99 10.70 7.18 0.38
N ARG A 100 9.75 6.51 -0.26
CA ARG A 100 9.13 7.02 -1.48
C ARG A 100 7.90 6.21 -1.86
N THR A 101 7.14 6.72 -2.84
CA THR A 101 6.04 5.97 -3.44
C THR A 101 6.36 5.69 -4.90
N ARG A 102 5.70 4.67 -5.43
CA ARG A 102 5.73 4.36 -6.85
C ARG A 102 4.41 3.72 -7.23
N PHE A 103 3.84 4.15 -8.36
CA PHE A 103 2.58 3.58 -8.83
C PHE A 103 2.87 2.49 -9.86
N TYR A 104 2.33 1.31 -9.62
CA TYR A 104 2.42 0.18 -10.53
C TYR A 104 1.11 0.06 -11.28
N GLU A 105 1.13 0.52 -12.54
CA GLU A 105 -0.06 0.60 -13.36
C GLU A 105 -0.69 -0.77 -13.61
N ARG A 106 0.15 -1.77 -13.84
CA ARG A 106 -0.32 -3.13 -14.18
C ARG A 106 -1.19 -3.74 -13.09
N SER A 107 -0.86 -3.52 -11.85
CA SER A 107 -1.62 -4.04 -10.70
C SER A 107 -2.53 -2.98 -10.08
N ASN A 108 -2.56 -1.77 -10.64
CA ASN A 108 -3.33 -0.65 -10.10
C ASN A 108 -3.01 -0.43 -8.63
N THR A 109 -1.72 -0.35 -8.30
CA THR A 109 -1.27 -0.28 -6.91
C THR A 109 -0.33 0.88 -6.67
N LEU A 110 -0.63 1.66 -5.64
CA LEU A 110 0.30 2.65 -5.11
C LEU A 110 1.16 1.96 -4.07
N MET A 111 2.45 1.82 -4.37
CA MET A 111 3.41 1.19 -3.47
C MET A 111 4.12 2.25 -2.65
N CYS A 112 4.08 2.12 -1.33
CA CYS A 112 4.74 3.01 -0.40
C CYS A 112 5.90 2.28 0.26
N ASN A 113 7.12 2.74 0.00
CA ASN A 113 8.33 2.05 0.48
C ASN A 113 8.87 2.68 1.75
N PHE A 114 9.22 1.83 2.71
CA PHE A 114 9.73 2.23 4.02
C PHE A 114 11.03 1.50 4.34
N THR A 115 11.84 2.12 5.19
CA THR A 115 12.94 1.45 5.85
C THR A 115 12.54 1.24 7.30
N THR A 116 12.71 0.02 7.80
CA THR A 116 12.36 -0.31 9.18
C THR A 116 13.57 -0.84 9.92
N LEU A 117 13.63 -0.54 11.20
CA LEU A 117 14.61 -1.11 12.12
C LEU A 117 13.84 -2.00 13.09
N VAL A 118 14.23 -3.26 13.19
CA VAL A 118 13.57 -4.19 14.12
C VAL A 118 14.34 -4.29 15.44
N ASP A 119 13.63 -4.73 16.48
CA ASP A 119 14.23 -4.83 17.83
C ASP A 119 15.21 -5.98 17.95
N SER A 120 14.94 -7.07 17.26
CA SER A 120 15.72 -8.30 17.41
C SER A 120 15.64 -9.11 16.13
N GLU A 121 16.66 -9.94 15.90
CA GLU A 121 16.69 -10.86 14.78
C GLU A 121 16.06 -12.23 15.09
N ASN A 122 15.66 -12.43 16.31
CA ASN A 122 15.11 -13.72 16.74
C ASN A 122 13.64 -13.88 16.42
#